data_1e983ec634f62d810ed9826cbb92f7a4
#
_entry.id   1e983ec634f62d810ed9826cbb92f7a4
#
_cell.length_a   1.000
_cell.length_b   1.000
_cell.length_c   1.000
_cell.angle_alpha   90.00
_cell.angle_beta   90.00
_cell.angle_gamma   90.00
#
_symmetry.space_group_name_H-M   'P 1'
#
loop_
_entity.id
_entity.type
_entity.pdbx_description
1 polymer ?
#
loop_
_entity_poly.entity_id
_entity_poly.type
_entity_poly.pdbx_seq_one_letter_code
_entity_poly.pdbx_strand_id
1 'polypeptide(L)'
;QGNQPRIFTDIYRDDTNIAIWQRELPETLKDSVDAFLKSNPTFQVSMTVTPGSALASVSESMGISSESELCENIAELVDMFCCLFSLRRAGLRLTVLDRAMCPRFHVDKVPSRLVTTYQGIATEWLSHQVVNRKKLGAGNQGKPDLESGLFKNTQDIQRLTCGDVALLKGELWEGNENAGLVHRSPLISAGEHRLLLTLDFSD
;
A
#
# COMPACT_ATOMS: atom_id res chain seq x y z
N GLN A 1 -8.91 -7.71 -9.78
CA GLN A 1 -9.61 -6.96 -8.73
C GLN A 1 -10.97 -7.59 -8.43
N GLY A 2 -11.45 -7.46 -7.21
CA GLY A 2 -12.73 -8.04 -6.74
C GLY A 2 -13.16 -7.46 -5.40
N ASN A 3 -14.41 -7.76 -5.02
CA ASN A 3 -15.05 -7.22 -3.81
C ASN A 3 -14.94 -8.12 -2.56
N GLN A 4 -14.12 -9.14 -2.62
CA GLN A 4 -13.87 -10.05 -1.50
C GLN A 4 -12.37 -10.31 -1.33
N PRO A 5 -11.86 -10.51 -0.10
CA PRO A 5 -10.43 -10.68 0.17
C PRO A 5 -9.82 -11.92 -0.50
N ARG A 6 -10.61 -12.91 -0.89
CA ARG A 6 -10.12 -14.08 -1.64
C ARG A 6 -9.42 -13.71 -2.96
N ILE A 7 -9.63 -12.49 -3.48
CA ILE A 7 -8.91 -11.99 -4.67
C ILE A 7 -7.40 -11.95 -4.47
N PHE A 8 -6.93 -11.91 -3.23
CA PHE A 8 -5.51 -11.90 -2.91
C PHE A 8 -4.77 -13.16 -3.37
N THR A 9 -5.48 -14.29 -3.50
CA THR A 9 -4.87 -15.51 -4.03
C THR A 9 -4.45 -15.39 -5.50
N ASP A 10 -5.02 -14.45 -6.25
CA ASP A 10 -4.61 -14.17 -7.63
C ASP A 10 -3.17 -13.66 -7.73
N ILE A 11 -2.57 -13.18 -6.62
CA ILE A 11 -1.18 -12.73 -6.61
C ILE A 11 -0.18 -13.85 -6.98
N TYR A 12 -0.57 -15.11 -6.79
CA TYR A 12 0.25 -16.28 -7.14
C TYR A 12 0.26 -16.60 -8.65
N ARG A 13 -0.62 -15.97 -9.44
CA ARG A 13 -0.67 -16.18 -10.89
C ARG A 13 0.50 -15.44 -11.55
N ASP A 14 1.09 -16.05 -12.56
CA ASP A 14 2.26 -15.48 -13.30
C ASP A 14 1.89 -14.20 -14.05
N ASP A 15 0.65 -14.09 -14.52
CA ASP A 15 0.13 -12.95 -15.29
C ASP A 15 -0.36 -11.79 -14.40
N THR A 16 -0.24 -11.88 -13.08
CA THR A 16 -0.76 -10.92 -12.12
C THR A 16 0.37 -10.29 -11.30
N ASN A 17 0.50 -8.98 -11.34
CA ASN A 17 1.43 -8.23 -10.50
C ASN A 17 0.74 -7.28 -9.49
N ILE A 18 -0.60 -7.22 -9.52
CA ILE A 18 -1.42 -6.51 -8.53
C ILE A 18 -2.73 -7.27 -8.30
N ALA A 19 -3.08 -7.48 -7.03
CA ALA A 19 -4.38 -7.98 -6.62
C ALA A 19 -5.07 -6.95 -5.74
N ILE A 20 -6.28 -6.51 -6.13
CA ILE A 20 -7.00 -5.42 -5.44
C ILE A 20 -8.30 -5.95 -4.86
N TRP A 21 -8.43 -5.90 -3.54
CA TRP A 21 -9.68 -6.05 -2.85
C TRP A 21 -10.35 -4.68 -2.75
N GLN A 22 -11.39 -4.48 -3.55
CA GLN A 22 -12.21 -3.27 -3.56
C GLN A 22 -13.21 -3.34 -2.41
N ARG A 23 -13.17 -2.35 -1.53
CA ARG A 23 -14.08 -2.25 -0.39
C ARG A 23 -14.42 -0.80 -0.06
N GLU A 24 -15.60 -0.57 0.46
CA GLU A 24 -15.95 0.67 1.13
C GLU A 24 -15.64 0.52 2.62
N LEU A 25 -15.03 1.54 3.20
CA LEU A 25 -14.81 1.58 4.64
C LEU A 25 -16.15 1.84 5.34
N PRO A 26 -16.51 1.05 6.39
CA PRO A 26 -17.66 1.37 7.23
C PRO A 26 -17.54 2.77 7.85
N GLU A 27 -18.66 3.43 8.12
CA GLU A 27 -18.65 4.79 8.72
C GLU A 27 -17.93 4.79 10.08
N THR A 28 -18.13 3.75 10.91
CA THR A 28 -17.43 3.60 12.20
C THR A 28 -15.91 3.58 12.04
N LEU A 29 -15.39 2.93 11.00
CA LEU A 29 -13.96 2.94 10.70
C LEU A 29 -13.50 4.30 10.19
N LYS A 30 -14.28 4.98 9.33
CA LYS A 30 -13.98 6.35 8.88
C LYS A 30 -13.93 7.34 10.05
N ASP A 31 -14.90 7.27 10.97
CA ASP A 31 -14.93 8.08 12.18
C ASP A 31 -13.69 7.84 13.06
N SER A 32 -13.28 6.57 13.20
CA SER A 32 -12.08 6.17 13.94
C SER A 32 -10.81 6.75 13.30
N VAL A 33 -10.70 6.71 11.97
CA VAL A 33 -9.60 7.31 11.19
C VAL A 33 -9.56 8.83 11.36
N ASP A 34 -10.71 9.49 11.24
CA ASP A 34 -10.83 10.95 11.38
C ASP A 34 -10.44 11.42 12.78
N ALA A 35 -10.91 10.73 13.83
CA ALA A 35 -10.55 11.02 15.21
C ALA A 35 -9.03 10.87 15.44
N PHE A 36 -8.44 9.79 14.89
CA PHE A 36 -7.01 9.55 14.99
C PHE A 36 -6.19 10.67 14.31
N LEU A 37 -6.53 11.03 13.08
CA LEU A 37 -5.81 12.05 12.31
C LEU A 37 -5.87 13.43 12.93
N LYS A 38 -7.01 13.82 13.49
CA LYS A 38 -7.17 15.10 14.21
C LYS A 38 -6.20 15.23 15.38
N SER A 39 -5.94 14.13 16.08
CA SER A 39 -5.05 14.09 17.24
C SER A 39 -3.59 13.83 16.88
N ASN A 40 -3.31 13.28 15.70
CA ASN A 40 -1.99 12.76 15.32
C ASN A 40 -1.59 13.16 13.88
N PRO A 41 -1.52 14.46 13.55
CA PRO A 41 -1.32 14.91 12.15
C PRO A 41 0.05 14.58 11.55
N THR A 42 1.02 14.15 12.35
CA THR A 42 2.38 13.81 11.91
C THR A 42 2.81 12.41 12.33
N PHE A 43 1.82 11.53 12.63
CA PHE A 43 2.11 10.20 13.14
C PHE A 43 2.86 9.34 12.13
N GLN A 44 3.86 8.64 12.63
CA GLN A 44 4.58 7.61 11.89
C GLN A 44 5.07 6.54 12.84
N VAL A 45 4.81 5.28 12.51
CA VAL A 45 5.35 4.12 13.21
C VAL A 45 5.80 3.06 12.21
N SER A 46 6.86 2.35 12.56
CA SER A 46 7.36 1.18 11.84
C SER A 46 7.73 0.12 12.87
N MET A 47 7.16 -1.07 12.74
CA MET A 47 7.35 -2.16 13.69
C MET A 47 7.25 -3.52 13.00
N THR A 48 7.74 -4.56 13.65
CA THR A 48 7.47 -5.94 13.27
C THR A 48 6.41 -6.52 14.21
N VAL A 49 5.35 -7.08 13.65
CA VAL A 49 4.22 -7.64 14.40
C VAL A 49 3.92 -9.07 13.96
N THR A 50 3.41 -9.87 14.89
CA THR A 50 2.81 -11.17 14.60
C THR A 50 1.29 -11.01 14.55
N PRO A 51 0.52 -11.92 13.93
CA PRO A 51 -0.94 -11.92 14.02
C PRO A 51 -1.46 -11.79 15.45
N GLY A 52 -0.88 -12.55 16.38
CA GLY A 52 -1.29 -12.54 17.79
C GLY A 52 -0.90 -11.28 18.57
N SER A 53 0.07 -10.49 18.12
CA SER A 53 0.50 -9.26 18.81
C SER A 53 0.03 -7.97 18.12
N ALA A 54 -0.45 -8.05 16.88
CA ALA A 54 -0.72 -6.89 16.05
C ALA A 54 -1.68 -5.88 16.72
N LEU A 55 -2.81 -6.36 17.23
CA LEU A 55 -3.82 -5.50 17.87
C LEU A 55 -3.23 -4.71 19.05
N ALA A 56 -2.56 -5.40 19.98
CA ALA A 56 -1.97 -4.78 21.17
C ALA A 56 -0.84 -3.82 20.79
N SER A 57 0.08 -4.24 19.90
CA SER A 57 1.22 -3.41 19.48
C SER A 57 0.79 -2.15 18.73
N VAL A 58 -0.22 -2.26 17.86
CA VAL A 58 -0.76 -1.13 17.09
C VAL A 58 -1.47 -0.16 18.02
N SER A 59 -2.38 -0.62 18.90
CA SER A 59 -3.12 0.24 19.82
C SER A 59 -2.20 0.97 20.80
N GLU A 60 -1.20 0.29 21.34
CA GLU A 60 -0.18 0.91 22.21
C GLU A 60 0.60 2.02 21.46
N SER A 61 1.07 1.72 20.25
CA SER A 61 1.85 2.69 19.45
C SER A 61 1.04 3.90 19.01
N MET A 62 -0.25 3.71 18.74
CA MET A 62 -1.16 4.79 18.38
C MET A 62 -1.71 5.56 19.59
N GLY A 63 -1.56 5.02 20.81
CA GLY A 63 -2.09 5.63 22.03
C GLY A 63 -3.63 5.66 22.07
N ILE A 64 -4.29 4.69 21.42
CA ILE A 64 -5.74 4.58 21.35
C ILE A 64 -6.21 3.21 21.86
N SER A 65 -7.52 3.09 22.15
CA SER A 65 -8.10 1.81 22.60
C SER A 65 -7.91 0.71 21.57
N SER A 66 -7.65 -0.53 22.04
CA SER A 66 -7.66 -1.73 21.21
C SER A 66 -9.05 -2.04 20.61
N GLU A 67 -10.11 -1.48 21.18
CA GLU A 67 -11.49 -1.56 20.65
C GLU A 67 -11.73 -0.57 19.49
N SER A 68 -10.71 0.17 19.06
CA SER A 68 -10.82 1.06 17.91
C SER A 68 -10.92 0.24 16.62
N GLU A 69 -11.93 0.51 15.82
CA GLU A 69 -12.15 -0.10 14.49
C GLU A 69 -10.88 -0.02 13.60
N LEU A 70 -10.11 1.06 13.73
CA LEU A 70 -8.86 1.20 13.00
C LEU A 70 -7.81 0.18 13.45
N CYS A 71 -7.64 -0.03 14.78
CA CYS A 71 -6.71 -1.03 15.30
C CYS A 71 -7.11 -2.44 14.93
N GLU A 72 -8.39 -2.76 15.04
CA GLU A 72 -8.94 -4.06 14.68
C GLU A 72 -8.74 -4.35 13.19
N ASN A 73 -9.05 -3.38 12.33
CA ASN A 73 -8.87 -3.54 10.90
C ASN A 73 -7.41 -3.70 10.49
N ILE A 74 -6.48 -2.97 11.11
CA ILE A 74 -5.04 -3.16 10.87
C ILE A 74 -4.60 -4.57 11.29
N ALA A 75 -5.04 -5.04 12.47
CA ALA A 75 -4.71 -6.38 12.96
C ALA A 75 -5.27 -7.49 12.03
N GLU A 76 -6.50 -7.33 11.53
CA GLU A 76 -7.10 -8.22 10.54
C GLU A 76 -6.26 -8.30 9.26
N LEU A 77 -5.79 -7.16 8.73
CA LEU A 77 -4.94 -7.13 7.54
C LEU A 77 -3.57 -7.78 7.77
N VAL A 78 -2.99 -7.66 8.97
CA VAL A 78 -1.78 -8.38 9.36
C VAL A 78 -2.02 -9.89 9.35
N ASP A 79 -3.12 -10.35 9.94
CA ASP A 79 -3.47 -11.78 9.96
C ASP A 79 -3.67 -12.32 8.55
N MET A 80 -4.43 -11.63 7.70
CA MET A 80 -4.64 -11.99 6.30
C MET A 80 -3.33 -12.08 5.51
N PHE A 81 -2.44 -11.09 5.69
CA PHE A 81 -1.16 -11.05 5.00
C PHE A 81 -0.25 -12.21 5.43
N CYS A 82 -0.14 -12.42 6.73
CA CYS A 82 0.66 -13.52 7.28
C CYS A 82 0.11 -14.90 6.88
N CYS A 83 -1.22 -15.06 6.92
CA CYS A 83 -1.89 -16.30 6.51
C CYS A 83 -1.63 -16.60 5.02
N LEU A 84 -1.83 -15.60 4.15
CA LEU A 84 -1.70 -15.75 2.70
C LEU A 84 -0.29 -16.22 2.29
N PHE A 85 0.74 -15.64 2.92
CA PHE A 85 2.15 -15.90 2.58
C PHE A 85 2.85 -16.87 3.54
N SER A 86 2.10 -17.49 4.46
CA SER A 86 2.64 -18.40 5.50
C SER A 86 3.77 -17.79 6.33
N LEU A 87 3.65 -16.48 6.63
CA LEU A 87 4.62 -15.73 7.43
C LEU A 87 4.27 -15.80 8.92
N ARG A 88 5.29 -15.82 9.77
CA ARG A 88 5.11 -15.73 11.23
C ARG A 88 4.90 -14.30 11.70
N ARG A 89 5.38 -13.33 10.95
CA ARG A 89 5.34 -11.90 11.27
C ARG A 89 5.41 -11.05 10.02
N ALA A 90 4.97 -9.80 10.14
CA ALA A 90 5.01 -8.82 9.07
C ALA A 90 5.69 -7.52 9.55
N GLY A 91 6.41 -6.87 8.67
CA GLY A 91 6.85 -5.49 8.85
C GLY A 91 5.68 -4.55 8.58
N LEU A 92 5.22 -3.86 9.60
CA LEU A 92 4.10 -2.90 9.52
C LEU A 92 4.64 -1.48 9.53
N ARG A 93 4.13 -0.64 8.63
CA ARG A 93 4.32 0.80 8.68
C ARG A 93 2.97 1.49 8.53
N LEU A 94 2.65 2.37 9.50
CA LEU A 94 1.48 3.25 9.46
C LEU A 94 1.98 4.70 9.50
N THR A 95 1.59 5.51 8.51
CA THR A 95 2.14 6.86 8.36
C THR A 95 1.06 7.84 7.93
N VAL A 96 1.00 8.99 8.61
CA VAL A 96 0.29 10.18 8.16
C VAL A 96 1.23 10.97 7.26
N LEU A 97 0.80 11.23 6.04
CA LEU A 97 1.58 11.93 5.01
C LEU A 97 0.88 13.24 4.63
N ASP A 98 1.64 14.32 4.60
CA ASP A 98 1.26 15.65 4.08
C ASP A 98 1.86 15.92 2.69
N ARG A 99 2.68 15.00 2.20
CA ARG A 99 3.36 15.05 0.90
C ARG A 99 3.59 13.64 0.36
N ALA A 100 3.86 13.54 -0.93
CA ALA A 100 4.21 12.28 -1.56
C ALA A 100 5.52 11.72 -0.98
N MET A 101 5.50 10.48 -0.44
CA MET A 101 6.69 9.80 0.10
C MET A 101 7.65 9.42 -1.04
N CYS A 102 7.14 8.80 -2.09
CA CYS A 102 7.87 8.38 -3.29
C CYS A 102 7.12 8.86 -4.52
N PRO A 103 7.33 10.13 -4.97
CA PRO A 103 6.52 10.75 -6.03
C PRO A 103 6.82 10.23 -7.44
N ARG A 104 7.90 9.47 -7.61
CA ARG A 104 8.30 8.90 -8.90
C ARG A 104 7.85 7.46 -9.02
N PHE A 105 7.44 7.04 -10.20
CA PHE A 105 7.14 5.66 -10.49
C PHE A 105 8.38 4.77 -10.29
N HIS A 106 8.21 3.72 -9.50
CA HIS A 106 9.26 2.77 -9.14
C HIS A 106 8.68 1.37 -8.93
N VAL A 107 9.55 0.41 -8.73
CA VAL A 107 9.23 -0.95 -8.31
C VAL A 107 9.87 -1.21 -6.96
N ASP A 108 9.14 -1.85 -6.07
CA ASP A 108 9.67 -2.25 -4.76
C ASP A 108 10.57 -3.49 -4.85
N LYS A 109 11.66 -3.47 -4.11
CA LYS A 109 12.56 -4.61 -3.94
C LYS A 109 12.14 -5.47 -2.75
N VAL A 110 10.95 -6.02 -2.84
CA VAL A 110 10.33 -6.96 -1.89
C VAL A 110 9.65 -8.07 -2.68
N PRO A 111 9.32 -9.23 -2.08
CA PRO A 111 8.49 -10.22 -2.77
C PRO A 111 7.09 -9.67 -3.08
N SER A 112 6.39 -9.19 -2.07
CA SER A 112 5.10 -8.51 -2.20
C SER A 112 4.91 -7.51 -1.05
N ARG A 113 4.14 -6.46 -1.31
CA ARG A 113 3.71 -5.47 -0.33
C ARG A 113 2.20 -5.37 -0.32
N LEU A 114 1.60 -5.38 0.88
CA LEU A 114 0.23 -4.94 1.04
C LEU A 114 0.21 -3.43 1.24
N VAL A 115 -0.73 -2.74 0.58
CA VAL A 115 -0.95 -1.30 0.74
C VAL A 115 -2.44 -1.00 0.86
N THR A 116 -2.80 -0.12 1.81
CA THR A 116 -4.13 0.49 1.89
C THR A 116 -4.04 1.94 2.34
N THR A 117 -4.92 2.77 1.80
CA THR A 117 -5.06 4.18 2.20
C THR A 117 -6.39 4.32 2.91
N TYR A 118 -6.36 4.63 4.21
CA TYR A 118 -7.57 4.81 5.01
C TYR A 118 -8.23 6.17 4.80
N GLN A 119 -7.43 7.19 4.48
CA GLN A 119 -7.91 8.53 4.17
C GLN A 119 -6.97 9.23 3.20
N GLY A 120 -7.54 10.06 2.34
CA GLY A 120 -6.81 10.84 1.35
C GLY A 120 -6.63 10.12 0.01
N ILE A 121 -5.77 10.68 -0.81
CA ILE A 121 -5.52 10.19 -2.17
C ILE A 121 -4.72 8.87 -2.14
N ALA A 122 -5.20 7.84 -2.84
CA ALA A 122 -4.60 6.51 -2.80
C ALA A 122 -3.48 6.32 -3.85
N THR A 123 -2.74 5.21 -3.72
CA THR A 123 -1.56 4.87 -4.53
C THR A 123 -1.89 4.84 -6.02
N GLU A 124 -1.01 5.41 -6.84
CA GLU A 124 -1.05 5.37 -8.30
C GLU A 124 -0.17 4.24 -8.84
N TRP A 125 -0.62 3.59 -9.92
CA TRP A 125 0.10 2.48 -10.53
C TRP A 125 -0.09 2.45 -12.05
N LEU A 126 0.80 1.71 -12.73
CA LEU A 126 0.78 1.49 -14.17
C LEU A 126 0.67 0.00 -14.48
N SER A 127 -0.19 -0.37 -15.42
CA SER A 127 -0.25 -1.75 -15.88
C SER A 127 1.04 -2.13 -16.62
N HIS A 128 1.41 -3.41 -16.55
CA HIS A 128 2.66 -3.90 -17.14
C HIS A 128 2.79 -3.55 -18.64
N GLN A 129 1.67 -3.58 -19.38
CA GLN A 129 1.64 -3.38 -20.83
C GLN A 129 1.97 -1.95 -21.28
N VAL A 130 1.73 -0.94 -20.43
CA VAL A 130 1.96 0.47 -20.78
C VAL A 130 3.34 0.97 -20.37
N VAL A 131 4.07 0.20 -19.55
CA VAL A 131 5.35 0.62 -18.98
C VAL A 131 6.53 0.34 -19.88
N ASN A 132 7.30 1.36 -20.21
CA ASN A 132 8.64 1.21 -20.77
C ASN A 132 9.66 1.07 -19.63
N ARG A 133 9.90 -0.17 -19.19
CA ARG A 133 10.78 -0.46 -18.04
C ARG A 133 12.21 0.04 -18.18
N LYS A 134 12.72 0.23 -19.42
CA LYS A 134 14.03 0.85 -19.67
C LYS A 134 14.13 2.29 -19.16
N LYS A 135 12.98 2.92 -18.84
CA LYS A 135 12.87 4.29 -18.33
C LYS A 135 12.65 4.36 -16.80
N LEU A 136 12.65 3.23 -16.11
CA LEU A 136 12.64 3.21 -14.65
C LEU A 136 14.01 3.60 -14.06
N GLY A 137 14.01 4.17 -12.88
CA GLY A 137 15.22 4.54 -12.14
C GLY A 137 16.17 5.40 -12.96
N ALA A 138 17.42 5.00 -13.08
CA ALA A 138 18.43 5.74 -13.86
C ALA A 138 18.09 5.89 -15.36
N GLY A 139 17.23 5.01 -15.89
CA GLY A 139 16.82 5.04 -17.29
C GLY A 139 15.99 6.27 -17.68
N ASN A 140 15.41 6.98 -16.71
CA ASN A 140 14.67 8.22 -16.95
C ASN A 140 15.59 9.45 -17.20
N GLN A 141 16.91 9.32 -16.94
CA GLN A 141 17.91 10.39 -17.13
C GLN A 141 17.57 11.68 -16.33
N GLY A 142 16.95 11.54 -15.15
CA GLY A 142 16.54 12.68 -14.32
C GLY A 142 15.26 13.39 -14.78
N LYS A 143 14.66 12.99 -15.91
CA LYS A 143 13.43 13.60 -16.41
C LYS A 143 12.23 13.26 -15.52
N PRO A 144 11.23 14.15 -15.41
CA PRO A 144 9.94 13.82 -14.79
C PRO A 144 9.28 12.61 -15.47
N ASP A 145 8.45 11.86 -14.75
CA ASP A 145 7.80 10.66 -15.27
C ASP A 145 7.03 10.90 -16.57
N LEU A 146 6.31 12.03 -16.68
CA LEU A 146 5.57 12.43 -17.87
C LEU A 146 6.44 12.70 -19.10
N GLU A 147 7.71 13.06 -18.90
CA GLU A 147 8.66 13.44 -19.97
C GLU A 147 9.70 12.36 -20.24
N SER A 148 9.78 11.36 -19.36
CA SER A 148 10.81 10.31 -19.42
C SER A 148 10.55 9.27 -20.51
N GLY A 149 9.31 9.17 -21.00
CA GLY A 149 8.85 8.11 -21.88
C GLY A 149 8.61 6.77 -21.14
N LEU A 150 8.39 6.82 -19.83
CA LEU A 150 8.05 5.68 -19.01
C LEU A 150 6.69 5.08 -19.42
N PHE A 151 5.75 5.93 -19.75
CA PHE A 151 4.42 5.61 -20.32
C PHE A 151 4.04 6.67 -21.35
N LYS A 152 2.99 6.42 -22.14
CA LYS A 152 2.63 7.31 -23.26
C LYS A 152 1.60 8.36 -22.88
N ASN A 153 0.58 8.00 -22.10
CA ASN A 153 -0.56 8.86 -21.80
C ASN A 153 -0.76 8.96 -20.29
N THR A 154 -1.16 10.13 -19.79
CA THR A 154 -1.55 10.31 -18.38
C THR A 154 -2.76 9.46 -18.00
N GLN A 155 -3.59 9.10 -18.97
CA GLN A 155 -4.75 8.19 -18.78
C GLN A 155 -4.34 6.73 -18.51
N ASP A 156 -3.08 6.37 -18.77
CA ASP A 156 -2.52 5.05 -18.43
C ASP A 156 -2.32 4.91 -16.92
N ILE A 157 -2.28 6.02 -16.18
CA ILE A 157 -2.14 6.03 -14.72
C ILE A 157 -3.44 5.56 -14.09
N GLN A 158 -3.37 4.41 -13.43
CA GLN A 158 -4.44 3.87 -12.60
C GLN A 158 -4.26 4.35 -11.15
N ARG A 159 -5.34 4.40 -10.38
CA ARG A 159 -5.31 4.78 -8.97
C ARG A 159 -6.18 3.82 -8.16
N LEU A 160 -5.69 3.42 -6.99
CA LEU A 160 -6.52 2.75 -5.99
C LEU A 160 -7.54 3.74 -5.42
N THR A 161 -8.66 3.23 -4.96
CA THR A 161 -9.64 4.01 -4.20
C THR A 161 -9.29 4.00 -2.72
N CYS A 162 -9.63 5.05 -1.98
CA CYS A 162 -9.54 5.06 -0.54
C CYS A 162 -10.34 3.88 0.05
N GLY A 163 -9.74 3.10 0.93
CA GLY A 163 -10.30 1.87 1.45
C GLY A 163 -9.88 0.59 0.72
N ASP A 164 -9.52 0.66 -0.56
CA ASP A 164 -8.99 -0.51 -1.27
C ASP A 164 -7.77 -1.08 -0.55
N VAL A 165 -7.68 -2.40 -0.52
CA VAL A 165 -6.47 -3.11 -0.09
C VAL A 165 -5.84 -3.79 -1.29
N ALA A 166 -4.58 -3.50 -1.56
CA ALA A 166 -3.89 -4.06 -2.71
C ALA A 166 -2.61 -4.82 -2.30
N LEU A 167 -2.39 -5.95 -2.94
CA LEU A 167 -1.10 -6.64 -2.94
C LEU A 167 -0.35 -6.24 -4.20
N LEU A 168 0.85 -5.70 -4.03
CA LEU A 168 1.76 -5.26 -5.07
C LEU A 168 2.90 -6.27 -5.18
N LYS A 169 2.96 -7.03 -6.26
CA LYS A 169 4.06 -7.97 -6.50
C LYS A 169 5.33 -7.17 -6.81
N GLY A 170 6.39 -7.41 -6.06
CA GLY A 170 7.67 -6.72 -6.20
C GLY A 170 8.67 -7.47 -7.09
N GLU A 171 9.88 -6.94 -7.19
CA GLU A 171 10.96 -7.55 -7.99
C GLU A 171 11.58 -8.79 -7.36
N LEU A 172 11.45 -8.98 -6.04
CA LEU A 172 11.99 -10.18 -5.37
C LEU A 172 11.00 -11.35 -5.30
N TRP A 173 9.85 -11.23 -5.96
CA TRP A 173 8.96 -12.38 -6.16
C TRP A 173 9.59 -13.32 -7.16
N GLU A 174 9.75 -14.59 -6.78
CA GLU A 174 10.34 -15.63 -7.64
C GLU A 174 9.58 -15.74 -8.97
N GLY A 175 10.29 -15.67 -10.08
CA GLY A 175 9.73 -15.69 -11.42
C GLY A 175 9.09 -14.39 -11.90
N ASN A 176 9.25 -13.28 -11.14
CA ASN A 176 8.69 -11.95 -11.50
C ASN A 176 9.78 -10.92 -11.82
N GLU A 177 10.96 -11.35 -12.22
CA GLU A 177 12.08 -10.47 -12.56
C GLU A 177 11.67 -9.51 -13.69
N ASN A 178 11.92 -8.22 -13.50
CA ASN A 178 11.51 -7.14 -14.41
C ASN A 178 9.99 -7.03 -14.64
N ALA A 179 9.15 -7.67 -13.83
CA ALA A 179 7.70 -7.60 -13.94
C ALA A 179 7.01 -7.03 -12.67
N GLY A 180 7.78 -6.65 -11.65
CA GLY A 180 7.24 -6.02 -10.43
C GLY A 180 6.33 -4.84 -10.77
N LEU A 181 5.32 -4.59 -9.93
CA LEU A 181 4.35 -3.52 -10.16
C LEU A 181 5.01 -2.15 -10.10
N VAL A 182 4.80 -1.36 -11.15
CA VAL A 182 5.25 0.03 -11.20
C VAL A 182 4.19 0.91 -10.54
N HIS A 183 4.55 1.58 -9.46
CA HIS A 183 3.63 2.41 -8.67
C HIS A 183 4.35 3.63 -8.07
N ARG A 184 3.56 4.56 -7.55
CA ARG A 184 4.08 5.73 -6.84
C ARG A 184 3.12 6.25 -5.78
N SER A 185 3.64 7.05 -4.86
CA SER A 185 2.85 7.90 -3.98
C SER A 185 2.28 9.07 -4.78
N PRO A 186 0.96 9.33 -4.75
CA PRO A 186 0.38 10.48 -5.43
C PRO A 186 0.83 11.80 -4.78
N LEU A 187 0.72 12.90 -5.52
CA LEU A 187 0.87 14.24 -4.96
C LEU A 187 -0.33 14.51 -4.02
N ILE A 188 -0.04 15.07 -2.86
CA ILE A 188 -1.04 15.46 -1.86
C ILE A 188 -1.20 16.98 -1.94
N SER A 189 -2.44 17.47 -1.97
CA SER A 189 -2.72 18.91 -2.03
C SER A 189 -2.38 19.56 -0.67
N ALA A 190 -2.06 20.85 -0.68
CA ALA A 190 -1.76 21.59 0.54
C ALA A 190 -2.93 21.55 1.52
N GLY A 191 -2.65 21.17 2.77
CA GLY A 191 -3.65 21.03 3.83
C GLY A 191 -4.40 19.68 3.86
N GLU A 192 -4.16 18.81 2.87
CA GLU A 192 -4.67 17.45 2.90
C GLU A 192 -3.68 16.48 3.55
N HIS A 193 -4.22 15.40 4.14
CA HIS A 193 -3.43 14.33 4.74
C HIS A 193 -3.83 12.99 4.15
N ARG A 194 -2.89 12.05 4.16
CA ARG A 194 -3.09 10.67 3.75
C ARG A 194 -2.68 9.75 4.88
N LEU A 195 -3.57 8.88 5.35
CA LEU A 195 -3.21 7.79 6.25
C LEU A 195 -2.95 6.53 5.44
N LEU A 196 -1.69 6.10 5.42
CA LEU A 196 -1.19 4.97 4.65
C LEU A 196 -0.71 3.85 5.55
N LEU A 197 -1.22 2.63 5.35
CA LEU A 197 -0.68 1.39 5.89
C LEU A 197 0.07 0.64 4.80
N THR A 198 1.25 0.12 5.14
CA THR A 198 1.94 -0.90 4.34
C THR A 198 2.36 -2.07 5.21
N LEU A 199 2.27 -3.30 4.65
CA LEU A 199 2.81 -4.52 5.23
C LEU A 199 3.83 -5.12 4.27
N ASP A 200 4.98 -5.50 4.81
CA ASP A 200 6.09 -6.12 4.09
C ASP A 200 6.48 -7.45 4.74
N PHE A 201 7.17 -8.30 3.99
CA PHE A 201 7.82 -9.49 4.52
C PHE A 201 8.88 -9.09 5.55
N SER A 202 8.93 -9.79 6.68
CA SER A 202 9.85 -9.51 7.81
C SER A 202 10.44 -10.77 8.42
N ASP A 203 10.36 -11.90 7.73
CA ASP A 203 10.99 -13.16 8.15
C ASP A 203 12.43 -13.25 7.67
#